data_a42dfe6f514f5b908852bbff4a37de1f
#
_entry.id   a42dfe6f514f5b908852bbff4a37de1f
#
_cell.length_a   1.000
_cell.length_b   1.000
_cell.length_c   1.000
_cell.angle_alpha   90.00
_cell.angle_beta   90.00
_cell.angle_gamma   90.00
#
_symmetry.space_group_name_H-M   'P 1'
#
loop_
_entity.id
_entity.type
_entity.pdbx_description
1 polymer ?
#
loop_
_entity_poly.entity_id
_entity_poly.type
_entity_poly.pdbx_seq_one_letter_code
_entity_poly.pdbx_strand_id
1 'polypeptide(L)'
;MRVGRFPSMRDGGASWYGVIADTNAPEEDHWWPIMAGDVPVPDHLSRDEALMLVKPDNWSFHTQPSAMTEKKNKDGTLEGYEENISCENKNNLTPDYYNNIIKGKTKGWIDVYVMNKLGSLEDGKPVYPSWNQEAHLSKEDLEAGPMTVFIGIDFGLTPAAVFGQKLPNGK
;
A
#
# COMPACT_ATOMS: atom_id res chain seq x y z
N MET A 1 -19.41 11.09 2.30
CA MET A 1 -20.22 11.36 1.09
C MET A 1 -21.67 10.99 1.37
N ARG A 2 -22.64 11.74 0.85
CA ARG A 2 -24.07 11.43 1.00
C ARG A 2 -24.64 11.16 -0.39
N VAL A 3 -25.02 9.93 -0.65
CA VAL A 3 -25.66 9.50 -1.89
C VAL A 3 -27.16 9.21 -1.66
N GLY A 4 -27.95 9.20 -2.69
CA GLY A 4 -29.39 8.90 -2.61
C GLY A 4 -30.27 10.07 -2.17
N ARG A 5 -29.78 11.32 -2.19
CA ARG A 5 -30.52 12.53 -1.85
C ARG A 5 -30.93 13.36 -3.06
N PHE A 6 -31.27 12.74 -4.12
CA PHE A 6 -31.61 13.44 -5.36
C PHE A 6 -32.40 12.60 -6.29
N PRO A 7 -32.95 13.28 -7.24
CA PRO A 7 -33.79 14.45 -7.13
C PRO A 7 -35.00 14.15 -6.28
N SER A 8 -35.92 15.11 -6.14
CA SER A 8 -37.16 14.86 -5.43
C SER A 8 -37.91 13.64 -6.02
N MET A 9 -38.45 12.77 -5.17
CA MET A 9 -39.29 11.65 -5.61
C MET A 9 -40.52 12.12 -6.40
N ARG A 10 -40.94 13.38 -6.20
CA ARG A 10 -42.03 14.01 -6.99
C ARG A 10 -41.65 14.20 -8.45
N ASP A 11 -40.35 14.36 -8.73
CA ASP A 11 -39.83 14.56 -10.08
C ASP A 11 -39.31 13.23 -10.68
N GLY A 12 -39.79 12.09 -10.17
CA GLY A 12 -39.42 10.77 -10.65
C GLY A 12 -38.21 10.14 -9.95
N GLY A 13 -37.51 10.91 -9.13
CA GLY A 13 -36.32 10.43 -8.40
C GLY A 13 -35.10 10.15 -9.29
N ALA A 14 -34.05 9.68 -8.68
CA ALA A 14 -32.87 9.22 -9.39
C ALA A 14 -33.09 7.79 -9.94
N SER A 15 -32.77 7.56 -11.22
CA SER A 15 -32.80 6.21 -11.82
C SER A 15 -31.72 5.31 -11.25
N TRP A 16 -30.63 5.92 -10.78
CA TRP A 16 -29.52 5.25 -10.11
C TRP A 16 -28.80 6.22 -9.17
N TYR A 17 -28.27 5.71 -8.08
CA TYR A 17 -27.34 6.41 -7.21
C TYR A 17 -26.32 5.45 -6.63
N GLY A 18 -25.09 5.92 -6.48
CA GLY A 18 -24.01 5.11 -5.97
C GLY A 18 -22.70 5.91 -5.87
N VAL A 19 -21.64 5.22 -5.51
CA VAL A 19 -20.27 5.71 -5.52
C VAL A 19 -19.44 4.74 -6.34
N ILE A 20 -18.69 5.26 -7.27
CA ILE A 20 -17.65 4.55 -7.98
C ILE A 20 -16.32 5.21 -7.56
N ALA A 21 -15.36 4.42 -7.14
CA ALA A 21 -14.03 4.88 -6.78
C ALA A 21 -13.00 3.94 -7.38
N ASP A 22 -11.86 4.49 -7.76
CA ASP A 22 -10.72 3.76 -8.26
C ASP A 22 -9.45 4.21 -7.52
N THR A 23 -8.47 3.34 -7.47
CA THR A 23 -7.15 3.60 -6.93
C THR A 23 -6.12 2.73 -7.65
N ASN A 24 -4.88 3.20 -7.72
CA ASN A 24 -3.78 2.30 -8.01
C ASN A 24 -3.63 1.28 -6.86
N ALA A 25 -2.87 0.21 -7.09
CA ALA A 25 -2.61 -0.78 -6.06
C ALA A 25 -2.07 -0.08 -4.80
N PRO A 26 -2.80 -0.13 -3.68
CA PRO A 26 -2.41 0.54 -2.45
C PRO A 26 -1.36 -0.28 -1.67
N GLU A 27 -0.90 0.28 -0.56
CA GLU A 27 -0.10 -0.45 0.42
C GLU A 27 -0.94 -1.54 1.12
N GLU A 28 -0.27 -2.57 1.64
CA GLU A 28 -0.96 -3.72 2.25
C GLU A 28 -1.75 -3.34 3.51
N ASP A 29 -1.32 -2.31 4.25
CA ASP A 29 -2.00 -1.79 5.45
C ASP A 29 -3.14 -0.81 5.13
N HIS A 30 -3.36 -0.50 3.87
CA HIS A 30 -4.47 0.35 3.46
C HIS A 30 -5.81 -0.36 3.67
N TRP A 31 -6.84 0.40 4.07
CA TRP A 31 -8.18 -0.16 4.33
C TRP A 31 -8.80 -0.88 3.13
N TRP A 32 -8.43 -0.49 1.89
CA TRP A 32 -9.03 -1.03 0.66
C TRP A 32 -8.78 -2.53 0.48
N PRO A 33 -7.53 -3.05 0.45
CA PRO A 33 -7.28 -4.48 0.31
C PRO A 33 -7.77 -5.30 1.51
N ILE A 34 -7.76 -4.72 2.70
CA ILE A 34 -8.29 -5.38 3.91
C ILE A 34 -9.82 -5.55 3.78
N MET A 35 -10.53 -4.49 3.42
CA MET A 35 -12.00 -4.53 3.24
C MET A 35 -12.41 -5.38 2.03
N ALA A 36 -11.58 -5.45 0.97
CA ALA A 36 -11.78 -6.33 -0.16
C ALA A 36 -11.61 -7.81 0.20
N GLY A 37 -10.86 -8.11 1.27
CA GLY A 37 -10.53 -9.47 1.70
C GLY A 37 -9.26 -10.03 1.06
N ASP A 38 -8.48 -9.18 0.40
CA ASP A 38 -7.20 -9.55 -0.23
C ASP A 38 -6.08 -9.68 0.81
N VAL A 39 -6.20 -8.95 1.91
CA VAL A 39 -5.25 -8.93 3.03
C VAL A 39 -6.02 -9.16 4.35
N PRO A 40 -5.50 -9.96 5.27
CA PRO A 40 -6.15 -10.17 6.56
C PRO A 40 -6.16 -8.87 7.39
N VAL A 41 -7.16 -8.76 8.26
CA VAL A 41 -7.22 -7.66 9.25
C VAL A 41 -6.00 -7.76 10.16
N PRO A 42 -5.22 -6.67 10.35
CA PRO A 42 -4.05 -6.69 11.23
C PRO A 42 -4.40 -7.01 12.69
N ASP A 43 -3.61 -7.88 13.31
CA ASP A 43 -3.85 -8.35 14.70
C ASP A 43 -3.73 -7.24 15.76
N HIS A 44 -3.03 -6.15 15.45
CA HIS A 44 -2.84 -5.03 16.37
C HIS A 44 -4.04 -4.08 16.48
N LEU A 45 -5.02 -4.23 15.59
CA LEU A 45 -6.22 -3.37 15.61
C LEU A 45 -7.15 -3.78 16.74
N SER A 46 -7.74 -2.78 17.38
CA SER A 46 -8.82 -3.00 18.32
C SER A 46 -10.06 -3.61 17.62
N ARG A 47 -10.94 -4.21 18.41
CA ARG A 47 -12.19 -4.78 17.88
C ARG A 47 -13.03 -3.74 17.13
N ASP A 48 -13.09 -2.50 17.62
CA ASP A 48 -13.89 -1.45 17.00
C ASP A 48 -13.29 -0.98 15.67
N GLU A 49 -11.97 -0.87 15.59
CA GLU A 49 -11.25 -0.58 14.34
C GLU A 49 -11.43 -1.70 13.32
N ALA A 50 -11.31 -2.96 13.75
CA ALA A 50 -11.53 -4.11 12.89
C ALA A 50 -12.97 -4.14 12.32
N LEU A 51 -13.97 -3.76 13.11
CA LEU A 51 -15.35 -3.67 12.65
C LEU A 51 -15.57 -2.60 11.58
N MET A 52 -14.77 -1.53 11.57
CA MET A 52 -14.83 -0.51 10.52
C MET A 52 -14.29 -1.00 9.17
N LEU A 53 -13.51 -2.08 9.17
CA LEU A 53 -12.95 -2.70 7.98
C LEU A 53 -13.81 -3.85 7.42
N VAL A 54 -14.97 -4.10 8.01
CA VAL A 54 -15.93 -5.08 7.48
C VAL A 54 -16.57 -4.52 6.21
N LYS A 55 -16.49 -5.29 5.14
CA LYS A 55 -17.09 -4.91 3.86
C LYS A 55 -18.60 -4.80 3.97
N PRO A 56 -19.22 -3.66 3.61
CA PRO A 56 -20.66 -3.54 3.52
C PRO A 56 -21.24 -4.46 2.43
N ASP A 57 -22.42 -5.02 2.66
CA ASP A 57 -23.06 -5.97 1.73
C ASP A 57 -23.30 -5.41 0.32
N ASN A 58 -23.51 -4.09 0.23
CA ASN A 58 -23.76 -3.38 -1.04
C ASN A 58 -22.48 -2.82 -1.70
N TRP A 59 -21.28 -3.22 -1.21
CA TRP A 59 -20.01 -2.85 -1.82
C TRP A 59 -19.44 -4.00 -2.63
N SER A 60 -18.88 -3.68 -3.78
CA SER A 60 -18.13 -4.60 -4.63
C SER A 60 -16.73 -4.05 -4.88
N PHE A 61 -15.76 -4.92 -4.79
CA PHE A 61 -14.36 -4.62 -5.13
C PHE A 61 -14.01 -5.37 -6.40
N HIS A 62 -13.31 -4.71 -7.30
CA HIS A 62 -12.87 -5.27 -8.56
C HIS A 62 -11.41 -4.92 -8.75
N THR A 63 -10.60 -5.92 -9.09
CA THR A 63 -9.18 -5.75 -9.37
C THR A 63 -8.94 -5.97 -10.86
N GLN A 64 -8.38 -4.95 -11.51
CA GLN A 64 -8.02 -5.05 -12.92
C GLN A 64 -6.82 -5.99 -13.09
N PRO A 65 -6.80 -6.88 -14.09
CA PRO A 65 -5.62 -7.66 -14.41
C PRO A 65 -4.39 -6.78 -14.65
N SER A 66 -3.22 -7.27 -14.26
CA SER A 66 -1.96 -6.56 -14.51
C SER A 66 -1.76 -6.30 -16.01
N ALA A 67 -1.17 -5.17 -16.33
CA ALA A 67 -0.88 -4.82 -17.72
C ALA A 67 0.26 -5.66 -18.33
N MET A 68 1.19 -6.09 -17.49
CA MET A 68 2.34 -6.89 -17.88
C MET A 68 2.52 -8.07 -16.92
N THR A 69 3.31 -9.05 -17.33
CA THR A 69 3.75 -10.19 -16.50
C THR A 69 5.27 -10.20 -16.40
N GLU A 70 5.79 -10.75 -15.30
CA GLU A 70 7.22 -10.93 -15.11
C GLU A 70 7.74 -12.07 -15.98
N LYS A 71 8.75 -11.80 -16.79
CA LYS A 71 9.54 -12.81 -17.48
C LYS A 71 10.73 -13.18 -16.61
N LYS A 72 10.86 -14.46 -16.27
CA LYS A 72 11.91 -14.97 -15.39
C LYS A 72 12.83 -15.94 -16.13
N ASN A 73 14.11 -15.89 -15.80
CA ASN A 73 15.10 -16.85 -16.22
C ASN A 73 14.83 -18.23 -15.58
N LYS A 74 15.57 -19.24 -16.03
CA LYS A 74 15.48 -20.60 -15.49
C LYS A 74 15.86 -20.70 -14.00
N ASP A 75 16.65 -19.79 -13.51
CA ASP A 75 17.06 -19.66 -12.10
C ASP A 75 16.07 -18.84 -11.23
N GLY A 76 14.96 -18.35 -11.84
CA GLY A 76 13.94 -17.56 -11.17
C GLY A 76 14.23 -16.05 -11.09
N THR A 77 15.36 -15.60 -11.58
CA THR A 77 15.69 -14.17 -11.64
C THR A 77 14.85 -13.44 -12.67
N LEU A 78 14.51 -12.18 -12.41
CA LEU A 78 13.74 -11.33 -13.32
C LEU A 78 14.59 -11.03 -14.58
N GLU A 79 14.15 -11.50 -15.72
CA GLU A 79 14.73 -11.18 -17.03
C GLU A 79 14.16 -9.87 -17.61
N GLY A 80 12.88 -9.64 -17.36
CA GLY A 80 12.15 -8.48 -17.89
C GLY A 80 10.65 -8.60 -17.69
N TYR A 81 9.92 -7.90 -18.55
CA TYR A 81 8.45 -7.88 -18.52
C TYR A 81 7.91 -8.13 -19.92
N GLU A 82 6.76 -8.78 -19.99
CA GLU A 82 6.01 -8.99 -21.23
C GLU A 82 4.56 -8.57 -21.05
N GLU A 83 3.90 -8.19 -22.13
CA GLU A 83 2.49 -7.78 -22.06
C GLU A 83 1.59 -8.92 -21.63
N ASN A 84 0.71 -8.65 -20.67
CA ASN A 84 -0.28 -9.61 -20.23
C ASN A 84 -1.39 -9.75 -21.29
N ILE A 85 -1.67 -10.98 -21.70
CA ILE A 85 -2.75 -11.27 -22.66
C ILE A 85 -4.13 -10.87 -22.11
N SER A 86 -4.30 -10.92 -20.78
CA SER A 86 -5.54 -10.57 -20.08
C SER A 86 -5.65 -9.07 -19.77
N CYS A 87 -4.68 -8.25 -20.21
CA CYS A 87 -4.71 -6.81 -19.99
C CYS A 87 -5.95 -6.22 -20.67
N GLU A 88 -6.76 -5.55 -19.89
CA GLU A 88 -7.89 -4.77 -20.37
C GLU A 88 -7.41 -3.49 -21.07
N ASN A 89 -8.29 -2.86 -21.84
CA ASN A 89 -8.01 -1.60 -22.52
C ASN A 89 -6.83 -1.59 -23.51
N LYS A 90 -6.16 -2.72 -23.74
CA LYS A 90 -5.01 -2.83 -24.65
C LYS A 90 -5.30 -2.30 -26.05
N ASN A 91 -6.49 -2.59 -26.56
CA ASN A 91 -6.90 -2.19 -27.92
C ASN A 91 -7.08 -0.68 -28.09
N ASN A 92 -7.15 0.06 -26.99
CA ASN A 92 -7.30 1.54 -27.00
C ASN A 92 -5.96 2.25 -26.78
N LEU A 93 -4.87 1.50 -26.61
CA LEU A 93 -3.54 2.04 -26.37
C LEU A 93 -2.69 2.00 -27.64
N THR A 94 -1.71 2.88 -27.73
CA THR A 94 -0.72 2.84 -28.80
C THR A 94 0.13 1.57 -28.71
N PRO A 95 0.65 1.04 -29.82
CA PRO A 95 1.61 -0.06 -29.79
C PRO A 95 2.77 0.24 -28.85
N ASP A 96 3.24 -0.77 -28.15
CA ASP A 96 4.35 -0.68 -27.17
C ASP A 96 4.14 0.28 -26.00
N TYR A 97 2.91 0.70 -25.72
CA TYR A 97 2.60 1.63 -24.63
C TYR A 97 3.25 1.21 -23.32
N TYR A 98 2.99 -0.04 -22.86
CA TYR A 98 3.51 -0.52 -21.60
C TYR A 98 5.03 -0.74 -21.63
N ASN A 99 5.58 -1.21 -22.75
CA ASN A 99 7.02 -1.31 -22.93
C ASN A 99 7.72 0.05 -22.85
N ASN A 100 7.06 1.11 -23.28
CA ASN A 100 7.60 2.46 -23.18
C ASN A 100 7.48 3.06 -21.79
N ILE A 101 6.34 2.85 -21.12
CA ILE A 101 6.10 3.46 -19.80
C ILE A 101 7.00 2.90 -18.70
N ILE A 102 7.43 1.63 -18.80
CA ILE A 102 8.32 0.99 -17.81
C ILE A 102 9.80 1.40 -17.97
N LYS A 103 10.18 2.00 -19.10
CA LYS A 103 11.57 2.41 -19.34
C LYS A 103 12.04 3.40 -18.27
N GLY A 104 13.14 3.09 -17.62
CA GLY A 104 13.74 3.93 -16.58
C GLY A 104 12.96 3.96 -15.25
N LYS A 105 11.96 3.11 -15.07
CA LYS A 105 11.21 2.99 -13.82
C LYS A 105 11.83 1.93 -12.91
N THR A 106 11.68 2.15 -11.61
CA THR A 106 12.08 1.16 -10.59
C THR A 106 11.14 -0.04 -10.60
N LYS A 107 11.61 -1.18 -10.08
CA LYS A 107 10.78 -2.37 -9.94
C LYS A 107 9.53 -2.08 -9.10
N GLY A 108 9.66 -1.38 -7.96
CA GLY A 108 8.53 -1.01 -7.10
C GLY A 108 7.50 -0.18 -7.85
N TRP A 109 7.93 0.79 -8.66
CA TRP A 109 7.02 1.58 -9.48
C TRP A 109 6.25 0.70 -10.49
N ILE A 110 6.96 -0.23 -11.16
CA ILE A 110 6.34 -1.16 -12.11
C ILE A 110 5.36 -2.09 -11.40
N ASP A 111 5.72 -2.61 -10.23
CA ASP A 111 4.86 -3.50 -9.45
C ASP A 111 3.53 -2.84 -9.09
N VAL A 112 3.53 -1.57 -8.66
CA VAL A 112 2.32 -0.85 -8.27
C VAL A 112 1.51 -0.38 -9.49
N TYR A 113 2.13 0.33 -10.44
CA TYR A 113 1.39 1.02 -11.51
C TYR A 113 1.13 0.19 -12.75
N VAL A 114 1.89 -0.90 -12.95
CA VAL A 114 1.78 -1.71 -14.17
C VAL A 114 1.37 -3.14 -13.84
N MET A 115 1.92 -3.70 -12.77
CA MET A 115 1.62 -5.06 -12.34
C MET A 115 0.42 -5.15 -11.40
N ASN A 116 -0.10 -4.02 -10.94
CA ASN A 116 -1.21 -3.91 -9.97
C ASN A 116 -0.98 -4.76 -8.71
N LYS A 117 0.26 -4.82 -8.24
CA LYS A 117 0.63 -5.49 -6.99
C LYS A 117 0.53 -4.53 -5.83
N LEU A 118 -0.01 -5.00 -4.72
CA LEU A 118 0.07 -4.26 -3.45
C LEU A 118 1.53 -3.99 -3.13
N GLY A 119 1.83 -2.80 -2.65
CA GLY A 119 3.20 -2.44 -2.31
C GLY A 119 3.36 -0.98 -1.95
N SER A 120 4.42 -0.69 -1.23
CA SER A 120 4.84 0.67 -0.95
C SER A 120 5.71 1.20 -2.08
N LEU A 121 5.38 2.38 -2.56
CA LEU A 121 6.31 3.17 -3.36
C LEU A 121 7.30 3.82 -2.41
N GLU A 122 8.45 3.23 -2.28
CA GLU A 122 9.58 3.93 -1.69
C GLU A 122 10.01 5.07 -2.65
N ASP A 123 9.30 6.19 -2.57
CA ASP A 123 9.72 7.43 -3.21
C ASP A 123 10.88 8.01 -2.41
N GLY A 124 12.06 7.57 -2.76
CA GLY A 124 13.30 8.10 -2.20
C GLY A 124 14.36 7.04 -1.95
N LYS A 125 15.59 7.49 -1.84
CA LYS A 125 16.66 6.65 -1.31
C LYS A 125 16.41 6.44 0.18
N PRO A 126 16.45 5.22 0.70
CA PRO A 126 16.34 4.99 2.13
C PRO A 126 17.37 5.84 2.87
N VAL A 127 16.94 6.52 3.94
CA VAL A 127 17.83 7.37 4.76
C VAL A 127 19.02 6.55 5.26
N TYR A 128 18.77 5.27 5.54
CA TYR A 128 19.77 4.30 5.94
C TYR A 128 19.75 3.07 5.02
N PRO A 129 20.42 3.11 3.85
CA PRO A 129 20.41 1.99 2.89
C PRO A 129 20.99 0.68 3.44
N SER A 130 21.83 0.76 4.49
CA SER A 130 22.39 -0.38 5.17
C SER A 130 21.55 -0.89 6.35
N TRP A 131 20.36 -0.34 6.57
CA TRP A 131 19.48 -0.83 7.62
C TRP A 131 19.08 -2.28 7.36
N ASN A 132 19.26 -3.10 8.37
CA ASN A 132 18.84 -4.50 8.38
C ASN A 132 18.17 -4.78 9.73
N GLN A 133 16.93 -5.17 9.69
CA GLN A 133 16.13 -5.39 10.89
C GLN A 133 16.72 -6.46 11.81
N GLU A 134 17.26 -7.55 11.25
CA GLU A 134 17.83 -8.63 12.05
C GLU A 134 19.14 -8.22 12.75
N ALA A 135 19.91 -7.32 12.11
CA ALA A 135 21.19 -6.86 12.63
C ALA A 135 21.08 -5.63 13.54
N HIS A 136 20.07 -4.78 13.32
CA HIS A 136 19.98 -3.47 13.99
C HIS A 136 18.84 -3.37 15.00
N LEU A 137 17.88 -4.30 15.01
CA LEU A 137 16.82 -4.35 16.00
C LEU A 137 17.22 -5.31 17.12
N SER A 138 17.22 -4.82 18.35
CA SER A 138 17.40 -5.70 19.53
C SER A 138 16.18 -6.61 19.68
N LYS A 139 16.43 -7.89 19.97
CA LYS A 139 15.38 -8.85 20.36
C LYS A 139 15.02 -8.77 21.84
N GLU A 140 15.80 -8.01 22.60
CA GLU A 140 15.60 -7.78 24.02
C GLU A 140 15.04 -6.39 24.25
N ASP A 141 14.13 -6.26 25.20
CA ASP A 141 13.60 -4.97 25.59
C ASP A 141 14.70 -4.10 26.17
N LEU A 142 14.63 -2.78 25.90
CA LEU A 142 15.55 -1.82 26.49
C LEU A 142 15.15 -1.59 27.94
N GLU A 143 16.01 -2.02 28.87
CA GLU A 143 15.85 -1.69 30.27
C GLU A 143 16.34 -0.25 30.54
N ALA A 144 15.44 0.58 31.05
CA ALA A 144 15.81 1.92 31.48
C ALA A 144 16.66 1.86 32.75
N GLY A 145 17.96 2.22 32.62
CA GLY A 145 18.84 2.39 33.79
C GLY A 145 18.60 3.74 34.50
N PRO A 146 19.32 4.02 35.62
CA PRO A 146 19.16 5.24 36.37
C PRO A 146 19.78 6.51 35.72
N MET A 147 20.11 6.41 34.45
CA MET A 147 20.73 7.47 33.68
C MET A 147 19.69 8.39 33.04
N THR A 148 20.12 9.60 32.63
CA THR A 148 19.23 10.53 31.91
C THR A 148 18.70 9.91 30.62
N VAL A 149 17.38 9.96 30.45
CA VAL A 149 16.69 9.57 29.23
C VAL A 149 16.53 10.78 28.34
N PHE A 150 16.90 10.67 27.08
CA PHE A 150 16.67 11.66 26.04
C PHE A 150 15.43 11.24 25.25
N ILE A 151 14.54 12.16 24.99
CA ILE A 151 13.32 11.92 24.21
C ILE A 151 13.30 12.90 23.04
N GLY A 152 13.31 12.37 21.83
CA GLY A 152 13.04 13.13 20.62
C GLY A 152 11.59 12.89 20.19
N ILE A 153 10.83 13.95 19.93
CA ILE A 153 9.42 13.85 19.54
C ILE A 153 9.23 14.60 18.22
N ASP A 154 8.62 13.93 17.28
CA ASP A 154 8.11 14.54 16.04
C ASP A 154 6.58 14.63 16.14
N PHE A 155 6.05 15.84 15.97
CA PHE A 155 4.62 16.16 16.08
C PHE A 155 3.91 16.19 14.71
N GLY A 156 4.27 15.32 13.77
CA GLY A 156 3.58 15.21 12.50
C GLY A 156 2.14 14.68 12.60
N LEU A 157 1.50 14.43 11.46
CA LEU A 157 0.17 13.79 11.40
C LEU A 157 0.17 12.41 12.08
N THR A 158 1.28 11.72 12.01
CA THR A 158 1.56 10.51 12.79
C THR A 158 2.70 10.84 13.73
N PRO A 159 2.40 11.16 14.99
CA PRO A 159 3.45 11.53 15.95
C PRO A 159 4.37 10.33 16.22
N ALA A 160 5.67 10.59 16.26
CA ALA A 160 6.68 9.60 16.58
C ALA A 160 7.53 10.06 17.77
N ALA A 161 7.97 9.12 18.59
CA ALA A 161 8.88 9.39 19.70
C ALA A 161 10.05 8.41 19.67
N VAL A 162 11.25 8.93 19.89
CA VAL A 162 12.48 8.16 20.04
C VAL A 162 13.02 8.37 21.43
N PHE A 163 13.31 7.29 22.11
CA PHE A 163 13.91 7.29 23.44
C PHE A 163 15.36 6.83 23.33
N GLY A 164 16.26 7.53 24.01
CA GLY A 164 17.67 7.18 24.05
C GLY A 164 18.26 7.37 25.44
N GLN A 165 19.24 6.58 25.77
CA GLN A 165 19.98 6.68 27.00
C GLN A 165 21.47 6.45 26.73
N LYS A 166 22.31 7.32 27.27
CA LYS A 166 23.75 7.13 27.16
C LYS A 166 24.23 6.20 28.27
N LEU A 167 24.81 5.09 27.89
CA LEU A 167 25.36 4.12 28.84
C LEU A 167 26.69 4.61 29.42
N PRO A 168 27.11 4.09 30.61
CA PRO A 168 28.37 4.47 31.24
C PRO A 168 29.61 4.17 30.40
N ASN A 169 29.54 3.21 29.48
CA ASN A 169 30.59 2.86 28.52
C ASN A 169 30.64 3.74 27.27
N GLY A 170 29.83 4.82 27.23
CA GLY A 170 29.81 5.78 26.14
C GLY A 170 29.05 5.34 24.87
N LYS A 171 28.40 4.17 24.95
CA LYS A 171 27.49 3.72 23.86
C LYS A 171 26.11 4.34 24.02
#